data_96324af2fe0d1d83bc932a19ff75a580
#
_entry.id   96324af2fe0d1d83bc932a19ff75a580
#
_cell.length_a   1.000
_cell.length_b   1.000
_cell.length_c   1.000
_cell.angle_alpha   90.00
_cell.angle_beta   90.00
_cell.angle_gamma   90.00
#
_symmetry.space_group_name_H-M   'P 1'
#
loop_
_entity.id
_entity.type
_entity.pdbx_description
1 polymer ?
#
loop_
_entity_poly.entity_id
_entity_poly.type
_entity_poly.pdbx_seq_one_letter_code
_entity_poly.pdbx_strand_id
1 'polypeptide(L)'
;MDNQPTAAAGPDVYPYLQKLYSLGGSDMFFSVGTQPQLKVEGLTHPVGSEVMKPGAVQHMAYQLMTQKQVAEFERDLEMNLAVSVASSGRFRINIYYQRGEVSMVVRLIKSQIPSLEALGLPPQLGKLALLDRGLILVIGAAGSGKSTTLAAMLDYINSNKYHHILTVEDPIEFVHESKKCLINQREVHRDTLGFSEALRSALREDPDIILVGEMRDLETIRLALTAAETGHLVF
;
A
#
# COMPACT_ATOMS: atom_id res chain seq x y z
N MET A 1 49.39 9.87 1.68
CA MET A 1 48.42 10.11 2.77
C MET A 1 47.21 10.73 2.12
N ASP A 2 46.35 9.88 1.57
CA ASP A 2 45.15 10.31 0.86
C ASP A 2 44.04 10.58 1.89
N ASN A 3 43.76 11.86 2.03
CA ASN A 3 42.67 12.36 2.84
C ASN A 3 41.39 12.20 2.00
N GLN A 4 40.75 11.01 2.05
CA GLN A 4 39.38 10.87 1.55
C GLN A 4 38.48 11.70 2.46
N PRO A 5 37.65 12.61 1.91
CA PRO A 5 36.66 13.30 2.71
C PRO A 5 35.66 12.25 3.19
N THR A 6 35.56 12.05 4.49
CA THR A 6 34.43 11.35 5.11
C THR A 6 33.16 12.06 4.66
N ALA A 7 32.41 11.42 3.77
CA ALA A 7 31.10 11.90 3.37
C ALA A 7 30.29 12.08 4.66
N ALA A 8 29.90 13.30 4.95
CA ALA A 8 29.03 13.60 6.07
C ALA A 8 27.77 12.74 5.87
N ALA A 9 27.44 11.92 6.86
CA ALA A 9 26.24 11.10 6.83
C ALA A 9 25.06 12.03 6.54
N GLY A 10 24.38 11.82 5.42
CA GLY A 10 23.20 12.60 5.05
C GLY A 10 22.06 12.38 6.05
N PRO A 11 20.97 13.13 5.96
CA PRO A 11 19.86 13.01 6.89
C PRO A 11 19.24 11.61 6.87
N ASP A 12 18.88 11.10 8.04
CA ASP A 12 18.19 9.83 8.20
C ASP A 12 16.68 10.00 7.89
N VAL A 13 16.11 9.07 7.12
CA VAL A 13 14.69 9.10 6.73
C VAL A 13 13.77 8.55 7.82
N TYR A 14 14.22 7.59 8.62
CA TYR A 14 13.38 6.88 9.59
C TYR A 14 12.72 7.75 10.65
N PRO A 15 13.37 8.79 11.23
CA PRO A 15 12.71 9.72 12.14
C PRO A 15 11.51 10.44 11.51
N TYR A 16 11.57 10.72 10.22
CA TYR A 16 10.45 11.35 9.49
C TYR A 16 9.28 10.38 9.31
N LEU A 17 9.56 9.09 9.01
CA LEU A 17 8.54 8.06 8.92
C LEU A 17 7.81 7.86 10.27
N GLN A 18 8.56 7.83 11.36
CA GLN A 18 8.01 7.77 12.72
C GLN A 18 7.14 9.00 13.03
N LYS A 19 7.57 10.18 12.60
CA LYS A 19 6.83 11.43 12.82
C LYS A 19 5.54 11.47 12.00
N LEU A 20 5.57 11.00 10.74
CA LEU A 20 4.39 10.84 9.89
C LEU A 20 3.34 9.95 10.58
N TYR A 21 3.78 8.82 11.13
CA TYR A 21 2.92 7.88 11.85
C TYR A 21 2.37 8.47 13.15
N SER A 22 3.24 9.00 14.01
CA SER A 22 2.87 9.48 15.36
C SER A 22 1.95 10.70 15.36
N LEU A 23 2.04 11.54 14.33
CA LEU A 23 1.18 12.72 14.15
C LEU A 23 -0.11 12.43 13.36
N GLY A 24 -0.33 11.16 12.97
CA GLY A 24 -1.52 10.78 12.20
C GLY A 24 -1.58 11.41 10.81
N GLY A 25 -0.42 11.75 10.25
CA GLY A 25 -0.34 12.33 8.91
C GLY A 25 -0.70 11.33 7.82
N SER A 26 -1.17 11.83 6.69
CA SER A 26 -1.48 11.00 5.51
C SER A 26 -0.27 10.89 4.58
N ASP A 27 0.42 12.00 4.34
CA ASP A 27 1.52 12.09 3.39
C ASP A 27 2.65 12.96 3.95
N MET A 28 3.89 12.67 3.53
CA MET A 28 5.06 13.52 3.78
C MET A 28 5.79 13.75 2.45
N PHE A 29 6.22 14.98 2.23
CA PHE A 29 6.84 15.43 1.00
C PHE A 29 8.26 15.90 1.28
N PHE A 30 9.20 15.46 0.45
CA PHE A 30 10.59 15.85 0.51
C PHE A 30 11.02 16.43 -0.84
N SER A 31 11.50 17.67 -0.81
CA SER A 31 12.06 18.34 -2.00
C SER A 31 13.25 19.22 -1.60
N VAL A 32 14.25 19.26 -2.44
CA VAL A 32 15.41 20.14 -2.24
C VAL A 32 14.95 21.61 -2.25
N GLY A 33 15.55 22.42 -1.38
CA GLY A 33 15.23 23.82 -1.23
C GLY A 33 14.02 24.13 -0.33
N THR A 34 13.37 23.11 0.25
CA THR A 34 12.26 23.27 1.20
C THR A 34 12.46 22.44 2.46
N GLN A 35 11.80 22.81 3.54
CA GLN A 35 11.63 21.93 4.69
C GLN A 35 10.76 20.74 4.29
N PRO A 36 10.94 19.52 4.86
CA PRO A 36 9.97 18.44 4.72
C PRO A 36 8.57 18.90 5.09
N GLN A 37 7.58 18.47 4.34
CA GLN A 37 6.19 18.87 4.53
C GLN A 37 5.35 17.66 4.95
N LEU A 38 4.55 17.80 6.00
CA LEU A 38 3.65 16.78 6.50
C LEU A 38 2.20 17.20 6.23
N LYS A 39 1.42 16.32 5.66
CA LYS A 39 -0.02 16.53 5.43
C LYS A 39 -0.83 15.86 6.53
N VAL A 40 -1.58 16.68 7.29
CA VAL A 40 -2.51 16.25 8.34
C VAL A 40 -3.87 16.86 8.04
N GLU A 41 -4.93 16.06 8.04
CA GLU A 41 -6.31 16.49 7.76
C GLU A 41 -6.45 17.32 6.48
N GLY A 42 -5.68 17.00 5.46
CA GLY A 42 -5.69 17.71 4.18
C GLY A 42 -4.82 18.97 4.11
N LEU A 43 -4.29 19.46 5.23
CA LEU A 43 -3.41 20.63 5.29
C LEU A 43 -1.94 20.21 5.38
N THR A 44 -1.08 20.95 4.69
CA THR A 44 0.36 20.70 4.63
C THR A 44 1.11 21.66 5.56
N HIS A 45 1.94 21.10 6.44
CA HIS A 45 2.72 21.83 7.44
C HIS A 45 4.20 21.49 7.34
N PRO A 46 5.13 22.45 7.52
CA PRO A 46 6.55 22.16 7.55
C PRO A 46 6.94 21.33 8.79
N VAL A 47 7.92 20.44 8.62
CA VAL A 47 8.43 19.56 9.67
C VAL A 47 9.90 19.82 9.91
N GLY A 48 10.23 20.25 11.12
CA GLY A 48 11.60 20.63 11.47
C GLY A 48 11.96 22.06 11.03
N SER A 49 13.21 22.43 11.19
CA SER A 49 13.71 23.76 10.84
C SER A 49 14.68 23.74 9.65
N GLU A 50 15.14 22.56 9.25
CA GLU A 50 16.18 22.43 8.22
C GLU A 50 15.60 22.31 6.81
N VAL A 51 16.16 23.11 5.90
CA VAL A 51 15.86 23.03 4.47
C VAL A 51 16.68 21.90 3.86
N MET A 52 16.05 21.05 3.03
CA MET A 52 16.73 19.97 2.32
C MET A 52 17.76 20.51 1.34
N LYS A 53 19.03 20.14 1.54
CA LYS A 53 20.14 20.52 0.67
C LYS A 53 20.17 19.64 -0.59
N PRO A 54 20.85 20.07 -1.67
CA PRO A 54 21.11 19.22 -2.84
C PRO A 54 21.69 17.85 -2.43
N GLY A 55 21.16 16.77 -3.02
CA GLY A 55 21.52 15.38 -2.71
C GLY A 55 20.96 14.82 -1.39
N ALA A 56 20.40 15.62 -0.49
CA ALA A 56 19.87 15.14 0.80
C ALA A 56 18.69 14.17 0.61
N VAL A 57 17.75 14.52 -0.27
CA VAL A 57 16.57 13.67 -0.54
C VAL A 57 16.99 12.37 -1.24
N GLN A 58 17.97 12.42 -2.16
CA GLN A 58 18.54 11.24 -2.79
C GLN A 58 19.14 10.29 -1.75
N HIS A 59 19.92 10.81 -0.82
CA HIS A 59 20.50 10.01 0.27
C HIS A 59 19.43 9.32 1.12
N MET A 60 18.37 10.05 1.48
CA MET A 60 17.23 9.48 2.23
C MET A 60 16.48 8.42 1.43
N ALA A 61 16.25 8.66 0.14
CA ALA A 61 15.58 7.71 -0.75
C ALA A 61 16.37 6.40 -0.87
N TYR A 62 17.70 6.48 -1.00
CA TYR A 62 18.56 5.30 -1.13
C TYR A 62 18.61 4.44 0.15
N GLN A 63 18.34 5.00 1.33
CA GLN A 63 18.19 4.22 2.57
C GLN A 63 16.98 3.26 2.51
N LEU A 64 15.99 3.55 1.67
CA LEU A 64 14.75 2.79 1.53
C LEU A 64 14.79 1.78 0.38
N MET A 65 15.81 1.84 -0.47
CA MET A 65 15.96 1.02 -1.66
C MET A 65 17.00 -0.07 -1.49
N THR A 66 16.77 -1.21 -2.14
CA THR A 66 17.81 -2.20 -2.42
C THR A 66 18.73 -1.70 -3.53
N GLN A 67 19.94 -2.26 -3.65
CA GLN A 67 20.88 -1.90 -4.73
C GLN A 67 20.26 -2.07 -6.14
N LYS A 68 19.43 -3.09 -6.34
CA LYS A 68 18.70 -3.30 -7.58
C LYS A 68 17.72 -2.16 -7.87
N GLN A 69 16.95 -1.74 -6.87
CA GLN A 69 16.00 -0.64 -7.00
C GLN A 69 16.70 0.70 -7.25
N VAL A 70 17.87 0.94 -6.65
CA VAL A 70 18.69 2.12 -6.96
C VAL A 70 19.08 2.13 -8.44
N ALA A 71 19.59 1.02 -8.97
CA ALA A 71 19.96 0.93 -10.38
C ALA A 71 18.77 1.09 -11.34
N GLU A 72 17.59 0.57 -10.97
CA GLU A 72 16.33 0.79 -11.71
C GLU A 72 15.92 2.27 -11.68
N PHE A 73 15.96 2.89 -10.50
CA PHE A 73 15.60 4.30 -10.33
C PHE A 73 16.54 5.24 -11.11
N GLU A 74 17.84 4.99 -11.11
CA GLU A 74 18.81 5.79 -11.87
C GLU A 74 18.61 5.68 -13.38
N ARG A 75 18.10 4.55 -13.86
CA ARG A 75 17.77 4.33 -15.27
C ARG A 75 16.42 4.93 -15.66
N ASP A 76 15.39 4.70 -14.86
CA ASP A 76 14.00 4.99 -15.20
C ASP A 76 13.53 6.35 -14.67
N LEU A 77 14.31 6.98 -13.79
CA LEU A 77 14.10 8.30 -13.16
C LEU A 77 12.85 8.38 -12.25
N GLU A 78 12.16 7.27 -12.06
CA GLU A 78 10.98 7.11 -11.21
C GLU A 78 11.03 5.77 -10.48
N MET A 79 10.56 5.74 -9.22
CA MET A 79 10.46 4.51 -8.44
C MET A 79 9.26 4.58 -7.50
N ASN A 80 8.47 3.52 -7.53
CA ASN A 80 7.43 3.25 -6.54
C ASN A 80 7.84 2.05 -5.69
N LEU A 81 7.79 2.19 -4.38
CA LEU A 81 8.10 1.11 -3.45
C LEU A 81 7.24 1.17 -2.20
N ALA A 82 7.14 0.06 -1.50
CA ALA A 82 6.50 0.00 -0.20
C ALA A 82 7.49 -0.52 0.84
N VAL A 83 7.53 0.16 1.99
CA VAL A 83 8.42 -0.17 3.10
C VAL A 83 7.60 -0.37 4.36
N SER A 84 7.88 -1.44 5.10
CA SER A 84 7.34 -1.64 6.46
C SER A 84 8.41 -1.30 7.48
N VAL A 85 8.07 -0.42 8.41
CA VAL A 85 8.96 0.01 9.50
C VAL A 85 8.35 -0.48 10.81
N ALA A 86 9.14 -1.25 11.57
CA ALA A 86 8.70 -1.73 12.88
C ALA A 86 8.19 -0.56 13.75
N SER A 87 7.07 -0.74 14.42
CA SER A 87 6.41 0.26 15.28
C SER A 87 5.89 1.53 14.59
N SER A 88 6.07 1.69 13.27
CA SER A 88 5.62 2.89 12.53
C SER A 88 4.70 2.57 11.35
N GLY A 89 4.44 1.28 11.08
CA GLY A 89 3.52 0.86 10.03
C GLY A 89 4.15 0.68 8.65
N ARG A 90 3.32 0.69 7.62
CA ARG A 90 3.70 0.52 6.22
C ARG A 90 3.55 1.83 5.47
N PHE A 91 4.50 2.10 4.60
CA PHE A 91 4.55 3.32 3.80
C PHE A 91 4.67 2.98 2.33
N ARG A 92 3.89 3.67 1.49
CA ARG A 92 4.08 3.72 0.05
C ARG A 92 4.92 4.95 -0.27
N ILE A 93 5.93 4.78 -1.09
CA ILE A 93 6.91 5.81 -1.39
C ILE A 93 7.03 5.94 -2.90
N ASN A 94 6.82 7.15 -3.40
CA ASN A 94 7.10 7.52 -4.77
C ASN A 94 8.32 8.43 -4.80
N ILE A 95 9.32 8.06 -5.59
CA ILE A 95 10.59 8.77 -5.74
C ILE A 95 10.74 9.14 -7.21
N TYR A 96 11.10 10.37 -7.48
CA TYR A 96 11.19 10.90 -8.84
C TYR A 96 12.20 12.04 -8.92
N TYR A 97 12.67 12.32 -10.14
CA TYR A 97 13.48 13.50 -10.39
C TYR A 97 12.62 14.72 -10.70
N GLN A 98 13.01 15.85 -10.11
CA GLN A 98 12.44 17.17 -10.41
C GLN A 98 13.56 18.21 -10.47
N ARG A 99 13.70 18.94 -11.59
CA ARG A 99 14.71 19.99 -11.79
C ARG A 99 16.15 19.52 -11.52
N GLY A 100 16.47 18.27 -11.88
CA GLY A 100 17.78 17.67 -11.68
C GLY A 100 18.06 17.14 -10.27
N GLU A 101 17.12 17.25 -9.34
CA GLU A 101 17.22 16.77 -7.96
C GLU A 101 16.16 15.72 -7.67
N VAL A 102 16.46 14.83 -6.74
CA VAL A 102 15.51 13.81 -6.29
C VAL A 102 14.47 14.44 -5.37
N SER A 103 13.21 14.06 -5.58
CA SER A 103 12.07 14.36 -4.71
C SER A 103 11.39 13.06 -4.30
N MET A 104 10.73 13.06 -3.16
CA MET A 104 10.08 11.87 -2.61
C MET A 104 8.76 12.24 -1.92
N VAL A 105 7.73 11.43 -2.18
CA VAL A 105 6.44 11.47 -1.48
C VAL A 105 6.27 10.17 -0.73
N VAL A 106 6.02 10.26 0.57
CA VAL A 106 5.77 9.13 1.44
C VAL A 106 4.32 9.17 1.91
N ARG A 107 3.56 8.12 1.64
CA ARG A 107 2.18 7.95 2.11
C ARG A 107 2.10 6.87 3.17
N LEU A 108 1.50 7.19 4.31
CA LEU A 108 1.21 6.20 5.35
C LEU A 108 0.05 5.30 4.91
N ILE A 109 0.29 3.98 4.89
CA ILE A 109 -0.74 2.98 4.66
C ILE A 109 -1.40 2.69 6.02
N LYS A 110 -2.70 2.92 6.11
CA LYS A 110 -3.46 2.73 7.34
C LYS A 110 -3.49 1.25 7.72
N SER A 111 -3.11 0.93 8.95
CA SER A 111 -3.19 -0.42 9.52
C SER A 111 -4.50 -0.65 10.32
N GLN A 112 -5.17 0.44 10.73
CA GLN A 112 -6.45 0.32 11.42
C GLN A 112 -7.58 0.26 10.41
N ILE A 113 -8.25 -0.89 10.36
CA ILE A 113 -9.42 -1.13 9.53
C ILE A 113 -10.65 -0.82 10.37
N PRO A 114 -11.48 0.16 9.98
CA PRO A 114 -12.72 0.46 10.70
C PRO A 114 -13.73 -0.69 10.52
N SER A 115 -14.54 -0.96 11.53
CA SER A 115 -15.62 -1.93 11.41
C SER A 115 -16.72 -1.43 10.48
N LEU A 116 -17.54 -2.36 9.93
CA LEU A 116 -18.72 -2.01 9.13
C LEU A 116 -19.66 -1.06 9.90
N GLU A 117 -19.83 -1.28 11.20
CA GLU A 117 -20.64 -0.44 12.08
C GLU A 117 -20.04 0.97 12.25
N ALA A 118 -18.74 1.05 12.50
CA ALA A 118 -18.03 2.35 12.64
C ALA A 118 -18.10 3.20 11.36
N LEU A 119 -18.23 2.55 10.19
CA LEU A 119 -18.45 3.21 8.90
C LEU A 119 -19.91 3.59 8.66
N GLY A 120 -20.84 3.25 9.57
CA GLY A 120 -22.27 3.47 9.36
C GLY A 120 -22.86 2.66 8.21
N LEU A 121 -22.23 1.56 7.83
CA LEU A 121 -22.65 0.73 6.69
C LEU A 121 -23.80 -0.19 7.09
N PRO A 122 -24.73 -0.50 6.14
CA PRO A 122 -25.86 -1.37 6.42
C PRO A 122 -25.44 -2.78 6.87
N PRO A 123 -26.13 -3.40 7.87
CA PRO A 123 -25.83 -4.74 8.35
C PRO A 123 -25.89 -5.83 7.28
N GLN A 124 -26.57 -5.56 6.17
CA GLN A 124 -26.66 -6.44 5.00
C GLN A 124 -25.28 -6.75 4.40
N LEU A 125 -24.32 -5.79 4.47
CA LEU A 125 -22.97 -6.01 3.99
C LEU A 125 -22.23 -7.10 4.78
N GLY A 126 -22.47 -7.20 6.09
CA GLY A 126 -21.97 -8.31 6.89
C GLY A 126 -22.55 -9.66 6.46
N LYS A 127 -23.84 -9.70 6.09
CA LYS A 127 -24.47 -10.94 5.56
C LYS A 127 -23.88 -11.31 4.19
N LEU A 128 -23.68 -10.33 3.31
CA LEU A 128 -23.04 -10.56 2.00
C LEU A 128 -21.59 -11.03 2.16
N ALA A 129 -20.84 -10.44 3.09
CA ALA A 129 -19.46 -10.84 3.38
C ALA A 129 -19.35 -12.30 3.84
N LEU A 130 -20.38 -12.84 4.50
CA LEU A 130 -20.39 -14.23 5.00
C LEU A 130 -20.96 -15.26 4.01
N LEU A 131 -21.26 -14.88 2.77
CA LEU A 131 -21.62 -15.85 1.73
C LEU A 131 -20.48 -16.85 1.52
N ASP A 132 -20.81 -18.03 1.03
CA ASP A 132 -19.80 -19.07 0.82
C ASP A 132 -19.15 -18.97 -0.56
N ARG A 133 -19.85 -18.39 -1.54
CA ARG A 133 -19.37 -18.22 -2.91
C ARG A 133 -20.15 -17.15 -3.67
N GLY A 134 -19.59 -16.71 -4.76
CA GLY A 134 -20.20 -15.74 -5.68
C GLY A 134 -19.31 -14.55 -5.95
N LEU A 135 -19.82 -13.58 -6.67
CA LEU A 135 -19.12 -12.34 -7.00
C LEU A 135 -19.81 -11.13 -6.38
N ILE A 136 -19.07 -10.34 -5.63
CA ILE A 136 -19.53 -9.07 -5.05
C ILE A 136 -18.74 -7.93 -5.70
N LEU A 137 -19.43 -7.02 -6.37
CA LEU A 137 -18.81 -5.87 -7.02
C LEU A 137 -19.04 -4.60 -6.19
N VAL A 138 -17.95 -3.90 -5.88
CA VAL A 138 -17.98 -2.58 -5.22
C VAL A 138 -17.58 -1.52 -6.24
N ILE A 139 -18.54 -0.70 -6.65
CA ILE A 139 -18.40 0.28 -7.74
C ILE A 139 -18.56 1.68 -7.19
N GLY A 140 -17.76 2.63 -7.69
CA GLY A 140 -17.84 4.04 -7.31
C GLY A 140 -16.64 4.84 -7.79
N ALA A 141 -16.72 6.15 -7.68
CA ALA A 141 -15.64 7.08 -8.04
C ALA A 141 -14.39 6.88 -7.13
N ALA A 142 -13.25 7.42 -7.53
CA ALA A 142 -12.07 7.50 -6.68
C ALA A 142 -12.41 8.26 -5.37
N GLY A 143 -11.93 7.76 -4.24
CA GLY A 143 -12.19 8.38 -2.92
C GLY A 143 -13.60 8.13 -2.34
N SER A 144 -14.46 7.34 -3.00
CA SER A 144 -15.81 7.04 -2.52
C SER A 144 -15.90 6.03 -1.37
N GLY A 145 -14.75 5.48 -0.93
CA GLY A 145 -14.69 4.53 0.17
C GLY A 145 -14.73 3.05 -0.24
N LYS A 146 -14.57 2.72 -1.53
CA LYS A 146 -14.56 1.33 -2.02
C LYS A 146 -13.59 0.43 -1.25
N SER A 147 -12.31 0.78 -1.24
CA SER A 147 -11.26 -0.01 -0.57
C SER A 147 -11.48 -0.08 0.93
N THR A 148 -11.97 1.00 1.55
CA THR A 148 -12.31 1.01 2.98
C THR A 148 -13.46 0.06 3.28
N THR A 149 -14.49 0.04 2.44
CA THR A 149 -15.64 -0.87 2.57
C THR A 149 -15.19 -2.33 2.39
N LEU A 150 -14.40 -2.61 1.36
CA LEU A 150 -13.85 -3.94 1.11
C LEU A 150 -12.97 -4.42 2.27
N ALA A 151 -12.07 -3.56 2.77
CA ALA A 151 -11.24 -3.88 3.93
C ALA A 151 -12.10 -4.21 5.16
N ALA A 152 -13.14 -3.42 5.44
CA ALA A 152 -14.06 -3.68 6.55
C ALA A 152 -14.84 -5.01 6.37
N MET A 153 -15.26 -5.34 5.14
CA MET A 153 -15.91 -6.63 4.85
C MET A 153 -14.96 -7.80 5.06
N LEU A 154 -13.71 -7.71 4.56
CA LEU A 154 -12.70 -8.75 4.77
C LEU A 154 -12.34 -8.90 6.25
N ASP A 155 -12.19 -7.81 6.99
CA ASP A 155 -11.91 -7.87 8.42
C ASP A 155 -13.09 -8.48 9.21
N TYR A 156 -14.32 -8.22 8.78
CA TYR A 156 -15.50 -8.87 9.32
C TYR A 156 -15.48 -10.40 9.08
N ILE A 157 -15.13 -10.85 7.87
CA ILE A 157 -14.94 -12.28 7.57
C ILE A 157 -13.84 -12.87 8.45
N ASN A 158 -12.67 -12.21 8.48
CA ASN A 158 -11.49 -12.61 9.25
C ASN A 158 -11.76 -12.78 10.74
N SER A 159 -12.76 -12.06 11.26
CA SER A 159 -13.18 -12.15 12.65
C SER A 159 -14.25 -13.24 12.90
N ASN A 160 -14.93 -13.74 11.86
CA ASN A 160 -16.09 -14.61 11.99
C ASN A 160 -15.94 -16.00 11.37
N LYS A 161 -15.09 -16.20 10.34
CA LYS A 161 -14.90 -17.47 9.62
C LYS A 161 -13.44 -17.96 9.73
N TYR A 162 -13.26 -19.27 9.54
CA TYR A 162 -11.94 -19.91 9.45
C TYR A 162 -11.65 -20.26 7.98
N HIS A 163 -11.18 -19.30 7.22
CA HIS A 163 -10.99 -19.39 5.78
C HIS A 163 -9.60 -18.93 5.37
N HIS A 164 -9.20 -19.23 4.15
CA HIS A 164 -8.06 -18.66 3.49
C HIS A 164 -8.52 -17.49 2.60
N ILE A 165 -8.05 -16.29 2.89
CA ILE A 165 -8.31 -15.07 2.11
C ILE A 165 -7.06 -14.71 1.35
N LEU A 166 -7.18 -14.62 0.03
CA LEU A 166 -6.13 -14.09 -0.83
C LEU A 166 -6.53 -12.75 -1.39
N THR A 167 -5.68 -11.74 -1.30
CA THR A 167 -5.89 -10.46 -1.97
C THR A 167 -4.84 -10.22 -3.05
N VAL A 168 -5.27 -9.61 -4.15
CA VAL A 168 -4.40 -9.10 -5.22
C VAL A 168 -4.73 -7.64 -5.42
N GLU A 169 -3.78 -6.76 -5.16
CA GLU A 169 -4.00 -5.31 -5.06
C GLU A 169 -2.90 -4.52 -5.78
N ASP A 170 -3.21 -3.31 -6.25
CA ASP A 170 -2.24 -2.40 -6.87
C ASP A 170 -2.48 -0.94 -6.41
N PRO A 171 -1.83 -0.54 -5.33
CA PRO A 171 -1.12 -1.31 -4.30
C PRO A 171 -2.05 -1.79 -3.18
N ILE A 172 -1.47 -2.50 -2.18
CA ILE A 172 -2.17 -2.81 -0.91
C ILE A 172 -2.48 -1.49 -0.18
N GLU A 173 -3.79 -1.21 0.04
CA GLU A 173 -4.24 -0.01 0.76
C GLU A 173 -4.43 -0.23 2.26
N PHE A 174 -4.77 -1.45 2.69
CA PHE A 174 -4.91 -1.84 4.08
C PHE A 174 -4.14 -3.14 4.36
N VAL A 175 -3.37 -3.17 5.43
CA VAL A 175 -2.71 -4.40 5.86
C VAL A 175 -3.62 -5.15 6.83
N HIS A 176 -3.96 -6.37 6.49
CA HIS A 176 -4.76 -7.26 7.32
C HIS A 176 -3.87 -8.18 8.16
N GLU A 177 -4.12 -8.22 9.45
CA GLU A 177 -3.56 -9.26 10.32
C GLU A 177 -4.47 -10.49 10.29
N SER A 178 -3.88 -11.69 10.19
CA SER A 178 -4.64 -12.94 10.29
C SER A 178 -5.20 -13.08 11.70
N LYS A 179 -6.54 -13.26 11.82
CA LYS A 179 -7.26 -13.50 13.08
C LYS A 179 -7.75 -14.96 13.10
N LYS A 180 -8.98 -15.22 12.64
CA LYS A 180 -9.50 -16.56 12.42
C LYS A 180 -9.14 -17.08 11.02
N CYS A 181 -9.07 -16.19 10.03
CA CYS A 181 -8.65 -16.52 8.69
C CYS A 181 -7.12 -16.46 8.55
N LEU A 182 -6.57 -17.26 7.63
CA LEU A 182 -5.27 -17.00 7.03
C LEU A 182 -5.45 -15.93 5.96
N ILE A 183 -4.67 -14.85 5.99
CA ILE A 183 -4.72 -13.80 4.97
C ILE A 183 -3.37 -13.69 4.28
N ASN A 184 -3.37 -13.86 2.97
CA ASN A 184 -2.24 -13.61 2.10
C ASN A 184 -2.57 -12.43 1.17
N GLN A 185 -1.76 -11.37 1.24
CA GLN A 185 -1.92 -10.18 0.41
C GLN A 185 -0.77 -10.10 -0.59
N ARG A 186 -1.10 -9.98 -1.88
CA ARG A 186 -0.13 -9.89 -2.99
C ARG A 186 -0.27 -8.54 -3.67
N GLU A 187 0.82 -7.81 -3.76
CA GLU A 187 0.89 -6.52 -4.44
C GLU A 187 1.40 -6.70 -5.87
N VAL A 188 0.68 -6.16 -6.83
CA VAL A 188 1.09 -6.16 -8.26
C VAL A 188 2.41 -5.40 -8.41
N HIS A 189 3.25 -5.84 -9.33
CA HIS A 189 4.61 -5.36 -9.60
C HIS A 189 5.65 -5.64 -8.52
N ARG A 190 5.24 -6.10 -7.33
CA ARG A 190 6.13 -6.48 -6.24
C ARG A 190 6.12 -7.99 -5.98
N ASP A 191 4.95 -8.55 -5.77
CA ASP A 191 4.73 -9.95 -5.39
C ASP A 191 4.18 -10.78 -6.55
N THR A 192 3.71 -10.12 -7.60
CA THR A 192 3.21 -10.71 -8.86
C THR A 192 3.39 -9.73 -10.01
N LEU A 193 3.38 -10.24 -11.24
CA LEU A 193 3.55 -9.43 -12.44
C LEU A 193 2.27 -8.66 -12.84
N GLY A 194 1.10 -9.18 -12.47
CA GLY A 194 -0.19 -8.57 -12.79
C GLY A 194 -1.34 -9.30 -12.12
N PHE A 195 -2.56 -8.76 -12.27
CA PHE A 195 -3.77 -9.35 -11.71
C PHE A 195 -4.07 -10.72 -12.31
N SER A 196 -3.94 -10.87 -13.63
CA SER A 196 -4.23 -12.12 -14.33
C SER A 196 -3.27 -13.24 -13.93
N GLU A 197 -1.96 -12.94 -13.81
CA GLU A 197 -0.95 -13.89 -13.34
C GLU A 197 -1.22 -14.35 -11.91
N ALA A 198 -1.55 -13.40 -11.04
CA ALA A 198 -1.88 -13.70 -9.65
C ALA A 198 -3.13 -14.56 -9.55
N LEU A 199 -4.21 -14.25 -10.27
CA LEU A 199 -5.46 -15.01 -10.25
C LEU A 199 -5.29 -16.43 -10.81
N ARG A 200 -4.50 -16.63 -11.87
CA ARG A 200 -4.17 -17.98 -12.36
C ARG A 200 -3.42 -18.80 -11.31
N SER A 201 -2.56 -18.18 -10.52
CA SER A 201 -1.88 -18.84 -9.40
C SER A 201 -2.83 -19.10 -8.24
N ALA A 202 -3.65 -18.13 -7.90
CA ALA A 202 -4.61 -18.14 -6.81
C ALA A 202 -5.47 -19.41 -6.78
N LEU A 203 -5.97 -19.84 -7.93
CA LEU A 203 -6.80 -21.05 -8.06
C LEU A 203 -6.06 -22.36 -7.67
N ARG A 204 -4.74 -22.30 -7.43
CA ARG A 204 -3.91 -23.40 -6.94
C ARG A 204 -3.44 -23.22 -5.51
N GLU A 205 -3.76 -22.10 -4.91
CA GLU A 205 -3.38 -21.72 -3.54
C GLU A 205 -4.49 -22.07 -2.52
N ASP A 206 -5.57 -22.70 -3.00
CA ASP A 206 -6.74 -23.15 -2.20
C ASP A 206 -7.36 -22.02 -1.34
N PRO A 207 -7.64 -20.84 -1.90
CA PRO A 207 -8.34 -19.79 -1.17
C PRO A 207 -9.84 -20.05 -1.14
N ASP A 208 -10.50 -19.72 -0.05
CA ASP A 208 -11.97 -19.65 0.02
C ASP A 208 -12.49 -18.32 -0.54
N ILE A 209 -11.68 -17.26 -0.35
CA ILE A 209 -12.07 -15.90 -0.65
C ILE A 209 -10.94 -15.21 -1.42
N ILE A 210 -11.29 -14.51 -2.49
CA ILE A 210 -10.34 -13.77 -3.31
C ILE A 210 -10.81 -12.31 -3.42
N LEU A 211 -9.94 -11.37 -3.03
CA LEU A 211 -10.12 -9.94 -3.35
C LEU A 211 -9.29 -9.59 -4.58
N VAL A 212 -9.95 -9.05 -5.60
CA VAL A 212 -9.32 -8.44 -6.78
C VAL A 212 -9.47 -6.94 -6.66
N GLY A 213 -8.39 -6.23 -6.40
CA GLY A 213 -8.42 -4.78 -6.11
C GLY A 213 -9.04 -3.95 -7.23
N GLU A 214 -8.82 -4.36 -8.49
CA GLU A 214 -9.47 -3.78 -9.66
C GLU A 214 -9.50 -4.74 -10.84
N MET A 215 -10.45 -4.55 -11.74
CA MET A 215 -10.61 -5.33 -12.97
C MET A 215 -10.67 -4.38 -14.17
N ARG A 216 -9.51 -4.16 -14.83
CA ARG A 216 -9.39 -3.23 -15.95
C ARG A 216 -9.40 -3.92 -17.33
N ASP A 217 -9.15 -5.22 -17.37
CA ASP A 217 -9.03 -6.00 -18.59
C ASP A 217 -9.95 -7.22 -18.59
N LEU A 218 -10.27 -7.71 -19.80
CA LEU A 218 -11.19 -8.83 -19.98
C LEU A 218 -10.67 -10.14 -19.38
N GLU A 219 -9.36 -10.34 -19.31
CA GLU A 219 -8.78 -11.55 -18.79
C GLU A 219 -8.96 -11.63 -17.27
N THR A 220 -8.62 -10.55 -16.57
CA THR A 220 -8.85 -10.43 -15.13
C THR A 220 -10.32 -10.62 -14.78
N ILE A 221 -11.25 -10.01 -15.55
CA ILE A 221 -12.70 -10.19 -15.37
C ILE A 221 -13.11 -11.65 -15.55
N ARG A 222 -12.64 -12.33 -16.59
CA ARG A 222 -12.96 -13.75 -16.82
C ARG A 222 -12.45 -14.65 -15.70
N LEU A 223 -11.24 -14.42 -15.23
CA LEU A 223 -10.67 -15.21 -14.14
C LEU A 223 -11.42 -15.01 -12.84
N ALA A 224 -11.83 -13.79 -12.51
CA ALA A 224 -12.66 -13.49 -11.34
C ALA A 224 -14.03 -14.19 -11.42
N LEU A 225 -14.70 -14.15 -12.58
CA LEU A 225 -15.95 -14.85 -12.83
C LEU A 225 -15.78 -16.37 -12.69
N THR A 226 -14.71 -16.93 -13.30
CA THR A 226 -14.40 -18.35 -13.20
C THR A 226 -14.18 -18.77 -11.74
N ALA A 227 -13.43 -17.98 -10.96
CA ALA A 227 -13.23 -18.24 -9.54
C ALA A 227 -14.58 -18.29 -8.78
N ALA A 228 -15.47 -17.32 -9.05
CA ALA A 228 -16.79 -17.27 -8.42
C ALA A 228 -17.67 -18.49 -8.82
N GLU A 229 -17.61 -18.91 -10.09
CA GLU A 229 -18.34 -20.09 -10.60
C GLU A 229 -17.80 -21.40 -10.00
N THR A 230 -16.49 -21.48 -9.75
CA THR A 230 -15.83 -22.67 -9.21
C THR A 230 -15.86 -22.79 -7.70
N GLY A 231 -16.59 -21.90 -7.00
CA GLY A 231 -16.90 -22.07 -5.58
C GLY A 231 -16.27 -21.06 -4.64
N HIS A 232 -15.54 -20.08 -5.15
CA HIS A 232 -14.91 -19.03 -4.33
C HIS A 232 -15.85 -17.83 -4.11
N LEU A 233 -15.69 -17.13 -2.99
CA LEU A 233 -16.27 -15.82 -2.80
C LEU A 233 -15.30 -14.77 -3.32
N VAL A 234 -15.69 -14.03 -4.36
CA VAL A 234 -14.84 -13.06 -5.04
C VAL A 234 -15.36 -11.64 -4.78
N PHE A 235 -14.46 -10.74 -4.40
CA PHE A 235 -14.72 -9.32 -4.23
C PHE A 235 -13.97 -8.52 -5.30
#